data_56bdb2d4d71592f38b744d84880ab3e9
#
_entry.id   56bdb2d4d71592f38b744d84880ab3e9
#
_cell.length_a   1.000
_cell.length_b   1.000
_cell.length_c   1.000
_cell.angle_alpha   90.00
_cell.angle_beta   90.00
_cell.angle_gamma   90.00
#
_symmetry.space_group_name_H-M   'P 1'
#
loop_
_entity.id
_entity.type
_entity.pdbx_description
1 polymer ?
#
loop_
_entity_poly.entity_id
_entity_poly.type
_entity_poly.pdbx_seq_one_letter_code
_entity_poly.pdbx_strand_id
1 'polypeptide(L)'
;MTGYNTLMQSSKVGRFDIWYENSDEFYELKKEIFGENSYYLELEKDDPVIVDAGANIGMTVLYYKMLFPKARIIAFEPIKANFEILKKNIEENQLENVDIYKAVVAPKSGILRIHEPVGDGAWKSGAGIIPSGWKGIQKTEEIKVEAIGILEILHDKIDIFKMDIEGMEYEVIRNMGSAIRQVKQFIIEAHPRKDHRIDEIKKTLVQNGFKLEVHDDPNSLGKGLVKIYGVLK
;
A
#
# COMPACT_ATOMS: atom_id res chain seq x y z
N MET A 1 18.49 4.81 -27.78
CA MET A 1 17.06 4.57 -27.61
C MET A 1 16.82 3.08 -27.80
N THR A 2 16.93 2.30 -26.75
CA THR A 2 16.55 0.89 -26.74
C THR A 2 15.48 0.77 -25.65
N GLY A 3 14.22 0.99 -26.07
CA GLY A 3 13.08 0.69 -25.23
C GLY A 3 13.02 -0.83 -25.04
N TYR A 4 13.44 -1.31 -23.90
CA TYR A 4 13.12 -2.67 -23.47
C TYR A 4 11.62 -2.72 -23.24
N ASN A 5 10.95 -3.35 -24.20
CA ASN A 5 9.54 -3.70 -24.07
C ASN A 5 9.50 -4.87 -23.06
N THR A 6 9.44 -4.57 -21.77
CA THR A 6 9.20 -5.60 -20.75
C THR A 6 7.83 -6.18 -21.07
N LEU A 7 7.80 -7.42 -21.56
CA LEU A 7 6.54 -8.07 -21.96
C LEU A 7 5.71 -8.26 -20.70
N MET A 8 4.57 -7.59 -20.65
CA MET A 8 3.59 -7.80 -19.60
C MET A 8 3.17 -9.27 -19.59
N GLN A 9 3.23 -9.89 -18.43
CA GLN A 9 2.92 -11.29 -18.18
C GLN A 9 1.67 -11.39 -17.31
N SER A 10 1.05 -12.56 -17.28
CA SER A 10 -0.03 -12.85 -16.34
C SER A 10 0.15 -14.20 -15.67
N SER A 11 -0.40 -14.33 -14.47
CA SER A 11 -0.40 -15.57 -13.70
C SER A 11 -1.71 -15.73 -12.95
N LYS A 12 -2.20 -16.96 -12.86
CA LYS A 12 -3.43 -17.26 -12.14
C LYS A 12 -3.18 -17.36 -10.64
N VAL A 13 -4.00 -16.65 -9.85
CA VAL A 13 -4.01 -16.72 -8.39
C VAL A 13 -5.45 -16.84 -7.92
N GLY A 14 -5.81 -18.03 -7.41
CA GLY A 14 -7.20 -18.34 -7.12
C GLY A 14 -8.06 -18.22 -8.39
N ARG A 15 -9.08 -17.37 -8.35
CA ARG A 15 -9.97 -17.11 -9.50
C ARG A 15 -9.52 -15.98 -10.43
N PHE A 16 -8.45 -15.25 -10.05
CA PHE A 16 -8.00 -14.04 -10.74
C PHE A 16 -6.83 -14.31 -11.68
N ASP A 17 -6.80 -13.63 -12.82
CA ASP A 17 -5.66 -13.51 -13.71
C ASP A 17 -4.94 -12.20 -13.40
N ILE A 18 -3.72 -12.28 -12.84
CA ILE A 18 -2.96 -11.12 -12.37
C ILE A 18 -1.87 -10.77 -13.37
N TRP A 19 -1.92 -9.57 -13.91
CA TRP A 19 -0.93 -9.02 -14.83
C TRP A 19 0.21 -8.34 -14.06
N TYR A 20 1.44 -8.48 -14.55
CA TYR A 20 2.66 -7.92 -13.96
C TYR A 20 3.76 -7.76 -15.00
N GLU A 21 4.77 -6.96 -14.71
CA GLU A 21 5.95 -6.77 -15.55
C GLU A 21 7.19 -7.45 -14.95
N ASN A 22 7.38 -7.39 -13.63
CA ASN A 22 8.52 -7.97 -12.93
C ASN A 22 8.11 -9.27 -12.24
N SER A 23 8.67 -10.39 -12.73
CA SER A 23 8.34 -11.71 -12.19
C SER A 23 8.82 -11.92 -10.75
N ASP A 24 10.03 -11.46 -10.41
CA ASP A 24 10.59 -11.65 -9.08
C ASP A 24 9.77 -10.87 -8.04
N GLU A 25 9.44 -9.61 -8.34
CA GLU A 25 8.58 -8.78 -7.50
C GLU A 25 7.18 -9.41 -7.35
N PHE A 26 6.60 -9.87 -8.46
CA PHE A 26 5.29 -10.55 -8.43
C PHE A 26 5.27 -11.79 -7.53
N TYR A 27 6.27 -12.67 -7.62
CA TYR A 27 6.28 -13.90 -6.84
C TYR A 27 6.50 -13.63 -5.34
N GLU A 28 7.30 -12.65 -4.99
CA GLU A 28 7.46 -12.22 -3.59
C GLU A 28 6.16 -11.63 -3.03
N LEU A 29 5.53 -10.70 -3.75
CA LEU A 29 4.23 -10.14 -3.36
C LEU A 29 3.14 -11.20 -3.28
N LYS A 30 3.14 -12.17 -4.21
CA LYS A 30 2.19 -13.29 -4.17
C LYS A 30 2.36 -14.14 -2.93
N LYS A 31 3.60 -14.47 -2.58
CA LYS A 31 3.91 -15.22 -1.36
C LYS A 31 3.45 -14.48 -0.12
N GLU A 32 3.78 -13.20 -0.01
CA GLU A 32 3.43 -12.37 1.12
C GLU A 32 1.91 -12.18 1.28
N ILE A 33 1.22 -11.78 0.19
CA ILE A 33 -0.19 -11.41 0.25
C ILE A 33 -1.10 -12.63 0.31
N PHE A 34 -0.89 -13.62 -0.57
CA PHE A 34 -1.78 -14.79 -0.70
C PHE A 34 -1.27 -16.03 0.02
N GLY A 35 0.04 -16.16 0.24
CA GLY A 35 0.64 -17.29 0.93
C GLY A 35 0.70 -17.11 2.45
N GLU A 36 1.20 -15.98 2.89
CA GLU A 36 1.37 -15.66 4.31
C GLU A 36 0.16 -14.91 4.91
N ASN A 37 -0.78 -14.46 4.07
CA ASN A 37 -1.95 -13.68 4.45
C ASN A 37 -1.60 -12.41 5.26
N SER A 38 -0.50 -11.75 4.90
CA SER A 38 0.05 -10.59 5.64
C SER A 38 -0.88 -9.39 5.72
N TYR A 39 -1.95 -9.36 4.93
CA TYR A 39 -2.96 -8.29 4.93
C TYR A 39 -4.33 -8.80 5.39
N TYR A 40 -4.38 -9.97 6.04
CA TYR A 40 -5.63 -10.51 6.58
C TYR A 40 -6.01 -9.79 7.87
N LEU A 41 -7.28 -9.39 7.95
CA LEU A 41 -7.93 -8.95 9.17
C LEU A 41 -9.31 -9.61 9.27
N GLU A 42 -9.63 -10.07 10.46
CA GLU A 42 -10.96 -10.60 10.73
C GLU A 42 -12.00 -9.46 10.76
N LEU A 43 -13.05 -9.63 9.99
CA LEU A 43 -14.12 -8.64 9.90
C LEU A 43 -15.49 -9.33 9.69
N GLU A 44 -16.42 -9.05 10.59
CA GLU A 44 -17.82 -9.54 10.50
C GLU A 44 -18.66 -8.58 9.64
N LYS A 45 -18.31 -8.44 8.35
CA LYS A 45 -19.02 -7.58 7.41
C LYS A 45 -18.76 -8.03 5.97
N ASP A 46 -19.84 -8.18 5.17
CA ASP A 46 -19.76 -8.65 3.78
C ASP A 46 -19.35 -7.57 2.78
N ASP A 47 -19.61 -6.31 3.11
CA ASP A 47 -19.43 -5.13 2.25
C ASP A 47 -18.55 -4.04 2.89
N PRO A 48 -17.34 -4.37 3.36
CA PRO A 48 -16.47 -3.39 4.03
C PRO A 48 -16.03 -2.28 3.09
N VAL A 49 -15.78 -1.10 3.69
CA VAL A 49 -15.07 0.00 3.04
C VAL A 49 -13.59 -0.14 3.36
N ILE A 50 -12.79 -0.29 2.32
CA ILE A 50 -11.35 -0.54 2.43
C ILE A 50 -10.59 0.57 1.70
N VAL A 51 -9.61 1.16 2.36
CA VAL A 51 -8.63 2.06 1.75
C VAL A 51 -7.31 1.31 1.60
N ASP A 52 -6.77 1.29 0.39
CA ASP A 52 -5.48 0.71 0.06
C ASP A 52 -4.53 1.81 -0.42
N ALA A 53 -3.74 2.34 0.50
CA ALA A 53 -2.71 3.32 0.20
C ALA A 53 -1.39 2.61 -0.13
N GLY A 54 -0.93 2.76 -1.37
CA GLY A 54 0.17 2.00 -1.97
C GLY A 54 -0.31 0.68 -2.56
N ALA A 55 -1.27 0.74 -3.48
CA ALA A 55 -1.90 -0.45 -4.06
C ALA A 55 -1.00 -1.20 -5.06
N ASN A 56 0.11 -0.58 -5.49
CA ASN A 56 1.04 -1.16 -6.46
C ASN A 56 0.29 -1.66 -7.71
N ILE A 57 0.53 -2.88 -8.17
CA ILE A 57 -0.17 -3.51 -9.30
C ILE A 57 -1.56 -4.06 -8.92
N GLY A 58 -2.05 -3.83 -7.69
CA GLY A 58 -3.40 -4.18 -7.24
C GLY A 58 -3.55 -5.56 -6.63
N MET A 59 -2.47 -6.20 -6.19
CA MET A 59 -2.57 -7.55 -5.61
C MET A 59 -3.35 -7.56 -4.29
N THR A 60 -3.22 -6.53 -3.46
CA THR A 60 -4.02 -6.33 -2.24
C THR A 60 -5.49 -6.07 -2.55
N VAL A 61 -5.79 -5.31 -3.61
CA VAL A 61 -7.17 -5.11 -4.09
C VAL A 61 -7.82 -6.43 -4.46
N LEU A 62 -7.12 -7.28 -5.24
CA LEU A 62 -7.59 -8.61 -5.62
C LEU A 62 -7.76 -9.52 -4.40
N TYR A 63 -6.82 -9.48 -3.46
CA TYR A 63 -6.88 -10.23 -2.21
C TYR A 63 -8.12 -9.86 -1.40
N TYR A 64 -8.38 -8.55 -1.19
CA TYR A 64 -9.58 -8.13 -0.48
C TYR A 64 -10.87 -8.46 -1.24
N LYS A 65 -10.86 -8.41 -2.57
CA LYS A 65 -12.01 -8.88 -3.38
C LYS A 65 -12.21 -10.39 -3.30
N MET A 66 -11.16 -11.15 -3.04
CA MET A 66 -11.30 -12.59 -2.77
C MET A 66 -11.98 -12.86 -1.44
N LEU A 67 -11.59 -12.11 -0.39
CA LEU A 67 -12.16 -12.23 0.96
C LEU A 67 -13.56 -11.61 1.06
N PHE A 68 -13.75 -10.44 0.48
CA PHE A 68 -14.95 -9.61 0.57
C PHE A 68 -15.41 -9.19 -0.85
N PRO A 69 -16.12 -10.05 -1.58
CA PRO A 69 -16.50 -9.74 -2.98
C PRO A 69 -17.31 -8.44 -3.15
N LYS A 70 -18.07 -8.04 -2.11
CA LYS A 70 -18.91 -6.83 -2.11
C LYS A 70 -18.19 -5.59 -1.56
N ALA A 71 -16.92 -5.71 -1.12
CA ALA A 71 -16.18 -4.59 -0.56
C ALA A 71 -16.16 -3.38 -1.51
N ARG A 72 -16.31 -2.18 -0.96
CA ARG A 72 -15.92 -0.95 -1.64
C ARG A 72 -14.45 -0.67 -1.35
N ILE A 73 -13.63 -0.61 -2.37
CA ILE A 73 -12.18 -0.38 -2.24
C ILE A 73 -11.82 0.95 -2.88
N ILE A 74 -11.03 1.75 -2.16
CA ILE A 74 -10.46 3.02 -2.62
C ILE A 74 -8.95 2.84 -2.62
N ALA A 75 -8.35 2.73 -3.81
CA ALA A 75 -6.94 2.38 -3.95
C ALA A 75 -6.13 3.53 -4.53
N PHE A 76 -4.93 3.75 -3.98
CA PHE A 76 -4.01 4.81 -4.35
C PHE A 76 -2.66 4.23 -4.77
N GLU A 77 -2.21 4.60 -5.97
CA GLU A 77 -0.90 4.20 -6.50
C GLU A 77 -0.30 5.36 -7.31
N PRO A 78 0.81 5.97 -6.87
CA PRO A 78 1.39 7.13 -7.54
C PRO A 78 2.20 6.80 -8.80
N ILE A 79 2.79 5.60 -8.89
CA ILE A 79 3.67 5.23 -9.99
C ILE A 79 2.85 4.88 -11.22
N LYS A 80 3.09 5.62 -12.29
CA LYS A 80 2.28 5.48 -13.52
C LYS A 80 2.26 4.04 -14.04
N ALA A 81 3.40 3.36 -14.08
CA ALA A 81 3.48 1.99 -14.61
C ALA A 81 2.65 1.02 -13.75
N ASN A 82 2.81 1.08 -12.42
CA ASN A 82 2.03 0.25 -11.50
C ASN A 82 0.53 0.57 -11.59
N PHE A 83 0.18 1.85 -11.67
CA PHE A 83 -1.21 2.29 -11.79
C PHE A 83 -1.89 1.74 -13.06
N GLU A 84 -1.21 1.72 -14.20
CA GLU A 84 -1.76 1.16 -15.44
C GLU A 84 -1.96 -0.38 -15.32
N ILE A 85 -1.06 -1.06 -14.62
CA ILE A 85 -1.21 -2.50 -14.34
C ILE A 85 -2.35 -2.74 -13.32
N LEU A 86 -2.44 -1.95 -12.26
CA LEU A 86 -3.54 -1.97 -11.30
C LEU A 86 -4.89 -1.82 -12.04
N LYS A 87 -5.01 -0.82 -12.89
CA LYS A 87 -6.20 -0.58 -13.71
C LYS A 87 -6.53 -1.81 -14.57
N LYS A 88 -5.53 -2.35 -15.27
CA LYS A 88 -5.70 -3.56 -16.07
C LYS A 88 -6.17 -4.75 -15.24
N ASN A 89 -5.58 -4.97 -14.06
CA ASN A 89 -5.96 -6.05 -13.16
C ASN A 89 -7.41 -5.95 -12.67
N ILE A 90 -7.91 -4.73 -12.47
CA ILE A 90 -9.30 -4.49 -12.11
C ILE A 90 -10.23 -4.79 -13.29
N GLU A 91 -9.92 -4.25 -14.49
CA GLU A 91 -10.73 -4.40 -15.69
C GLU A 91 -10.82 -5.87 -16.14
N GLU A 92 -9.68 -6.56 -16.26
CA GLU A 92 -9.60 -7.95 -16.73
C GLU A 92 -10.32 -8.93 -15.77
N ASN A 93 -10.30 -8.65 -14.48
CA ASN A 93 -11.01 -9.46 -13.48
C ASN A 93 -12.43 -8.95 -13.19
N GLN A 94 -12.93 -7.95 -13.93
CA GLN A 94 -14.28 -7.39 -13.84
C GLN A 94 -14.66 -7.03 -12.40
N LEU A 95 -13.72 -6.38 -11.67
CA LEU A 95 -13.95 -6.01 -10.27
C LEU A 95 -14.86 -4.78 -10.18
N GLU A 96 -15.96 -4.92 -9.48
CA GLU A 96 -16.91 -3.84 -9.20
C GLU A 96 -16.57 -3.13 -7.87
N ASN A 97 -17.06 -1.89 -7.70
CA ASN A 97 -16.88 -1.09 -6.48
C ASN A 97 -15.41 -0.88 -6.10
N VAL A 98 -14.57 -0.58 -7.09
CA VAL A 98 -13.15 -0.22 -6.90
C VAL A 98 -12.89 1.14 -7.53
N ASP A 99 -12.62 2.13 -6.69
CA ASP A 99 -12.19 3.48 -7.10
C ASP A 99 -10.66 3.53 -7.04
N ILE A 100 -9.99 3.94 -8.13
CA ILE A 100 -8.53 4.02 -8.18
C ILE A 100 -8.05 5.44 -8.46
N TYR A 101 -7.00 5.86 -7.77
CA TYR A 101 -6.42 7.20 -7.88
C TYR A 101 -4.91 7.10 -8.17
N LYS A 102 -4.46 7.77 -9.24
CA LYS A 102 -3.03 7.89 -9.52
C LYS A 102 -2.40 8.98 -8.66
N ALA A 103 -2.31 8.71 -7.38
CA ALA A 103 -1.85 9.66 -6.37
C ALA A 103 -1.24 8.92 -5.18
N VAL A 104 -0.42 9.62 -4.40
CA VAL A 104 0.03 9.15 -3.08
C VAL A 104 -0.87 9.71 -1.99
N VAL A 105 -1.15 8.92 -0.97
CA VAL A 105 -1.79 9.41 0.26
C VAL A 105 -0.76 10.18 1.08
N ALA A 106 -1.09 11.41 1.42
CA ALA A 106 -0.18 12.33 2.09
C ALA A 106 -0.86 13.09 3.23
N PRO A 107 -0.11 13.80 4.09
CA PRO A 107 -0.70 14.66 5.10
C PRO A 107 -1.62 15.75 4.55
N LYS A 108 -1.29 16.30 3.36
CA LYS A 108 -2.04 17.35 2.67
C LYS A 108 -1.99 17.14 1.17
N SER A 109 -3.02 17.58 0.47
CA SER A 109 -3.07 17.57 -1.00
C SER A 109 -2.07 18.51 -1.63
N GLY A 110 -1.61 18.16 -2.83
CA GLY A 110 -0.66 18.96 -3.60
C GLY A 110 0.17 18.12 -4.55
N ILE A 111 1.38 18.59 -4.84
CA ILE A 111 2.37 17.87 -5.63
C ILE A 111 3.53 17.49 -4.71
N LEU A 112 3.86 16.22 -4.66
CA LEU A 112 5.01 15.70 -3.94
C LEU A 112 6.11 15.24 -4.91
N ARG A 113 7.34 15.19 -4.39
CA ARG A 113 8.48 14.57 -5.05
C ARG A 113 8.77 13.25 -4.34
N ILE A 114 8.80 12.19 -5.11
CA ILE A 114 9.17 10.85 -4.63
C ILE A 114 10.28 10.28 -5.52
N HIS A 115 10.90 9.21 -5.07
CA HIS A 115 11.97 8.52 -5.78
C HIS A 115 11.42 7.21 -6.35
N GLU A 116 11.41 7.10 -7.68
CA GLU A 116 11.01 5.89 -8.39
C GLU A 116 12.25 5.06 -8.71
N PRO A 117 12.29 3.76 -8.35
CA PRO A 117 13.35 2.86 -8.79
C PRO A 117 13.37 2.71 -10.32
N VAL A 118 14.57 2.79 -10.90
CA VAL A 118 14.77 2.74 -12.35
C VAL A 118 15.86 1.74 -12.72
N GLY A 119 15.77 1.19 -13.93
CA GLY A 119 16.70 0.21 -14.48
C GLY A 119 16.07 -1.16 -14.67
N ASP A 120 16.86 -2.07 -15.28
CA ASP A 120 16.40 -3.44 -15.54
C ASP A 120 16.17 -4.19 -14.21
N GLY A 121 15.00 -4.80 -14.07
CA GLY A 121 14.62 -5.54 -12.86
C GLY A 121 14.33 -4.66 -11.64
N ALA A 122 14.16 -3.35 -11.80
CA ALA A 122 13.80 -2.46 -10.69
C ALA A 122 12.45 -2.85 -10.07
N TRP A 123 12.42 -2.92 -8.74
CA TRP A 123 11.21 -3.18 -7.98
C TRP A 123 10.50 -1.87 -7.69
N LYS A 124 9.44 -1.61 -8.42
CA LYS A 124 8.68 -0.35 -8.32
C LYS A 124 7.84 -0.24 -7.05
N SER A 125 7.63 -1.34 -6.33
CA SER A 125 7.03 -1.33 -5.00
C SER A 125 7.81 -0.49 -3.99
N GLY A 126 9.12 -0.33 -4.17
CA GLY A 126 9.94 0.49 -3.29
C GLY A 126 10.01 1.98 -3.67
N ALA A 127 9.05 2.49 -4.45
CA ALA A 127 8.99 3.91 -4.80
C ALA A 127 8.43 4.74 -3.63
N GLY A 128 9.22 5.67 -3.11
CA GLY A 128 8.82 6.44 -1.93
C GLY A 128 9.60 7.73 -1.72
N ILE A 129 9.53 8.27 -0.52
CA ILE A 129 10.23 9.53 -0.19
C ILE A 129 11.73 9.33 0.11
N ILE A 130 12.20 8.08 0.11
CA ILE A 130 13.59 7.75 0.44
C ILE A 130 14.40 7.53 -0.85
N PRO A 131 15.51 8.28 -1.06
CA PRO A 131 16.26 8.30 -2.32
C PRO A 131 16.91 6.98 -2.75
N SER A 132 17.04 5.98 -1.88
CA SER A 132 17.80 4.76 -2.18
C SER A 132 16.94 3.50 -2.30
N GLY A 133 15.62 3.64 -2.20
CA GLY A 133 14.73 2.48 -2.09
C GLY A 133 15.09 1.61 -0.89
N TRP A 134 14.16 0.80 -0.43
CA TRP A 134 14.35 -0.03 0.78
C TRP A 134 15.37 -1.14 0.61
N LYS A 135 15.53 -1.67 -0.59
CA LYS A 135 16.50 -2.76 -0.86
C LYS A 135 17.92 -2.26 -1.10
N GLY A 136 18.16 -0.95 -0.92
CA GLY A 136 19.50 -0.37 -0.69
C GLY A 136 20.47 -0.34 -1.87
N ILE A 137 20.05 -0.73 -3.09
CA ILE A 137 20.97 -0.87 -4.24
C ILE A 137 20.29 -0.41 -5.56
N GLN A 138 19.04 0.08 -5.50
CA GLN A 138 18.38 0.52 -6.73
C GLN A 138 18.73 1.98 -7.05
N LYS A 139 19.08 2.23 -8.29
CA LYS A 139 19.12 3.59 -8.82
C LYS A 139 17.70 4.12 -8.82
N THR A 140 17.50 5.34 -8.31
CA THR A 140 16.18 5.99 -8.31
C THR A 140 16.27 7.30 -9.08
N GLU A 141 15.12 7.71 -9.62
CA GLU A 141 14.92 9.03 -10.21
C GLU A 141 13.83 9.77 -9.44
N GLU A 142 14.02 11.08 -9.24
CA GLU A 142 13.03 11.92 -8.61
C GLU A 142 11.90 12.22 -9.61
N ILE A 143 10.68 11.93 -9.22
CA ILE A 143 9.47 12.24 -10.00
C ILE A 143 8.49 13.08 -9.18
N LYS A 144 7.63 13.82 -9.89
CA LYS A 144 6.52 14.55 -9.28
C LYS A 144 5.24 13.74 -9.40
N VAL A 145 4.53 13.57 -8.28
CA VAL A 145 3.26 12.86 -8.21
C VAL A 145 2.20 13.72 -7.56
N GLU A 146 0.95 13.47 -7.90
CA GLU A 146 -0.18 14.04 -7.19
C GLU A 146 -0.26 13.44 -5.79
N ALA A 147 -0.62 14.27 -4.81
CA ALA A 147 -0.85 13.87 -3.42
C ALA A 147 -2.28 14.22 -3.02
N ILE A 148 -2.97 13.27 -2.42
CA ILE A 148 -4.29 13.46 -1.82
C ILE A 148 -4.15 13.47 -0.31
N GLY A 149 -4.66 14.51 0.33
CA GLY A 149 -4.60 14.72 1.76
C GLY A 149 -5.44 13.70 2.52
N ILE A 150 -4.88 13.13 3.58
CA ILE A 150 -5.56 12.08 4.35
C ILE A 150 -6.95 12.51 4.84
N LEU A 151 -7.15 13.77 5.20
CA LEU A 151 -8.45 14.26 5.66
C LEU A 151 -9.50 14.33 4.55
N GLU A 152 -9.08 14.34 3.28
CA GLU A 152 -9.98 14.27 2.12
C GLU A 152 -10.45 12.82 1.84
N ILE A 153 -9.80 11.83 2.43
CA ILE A 153 -10.15 10.41 2.31
C ILE A 153 -11.08 9.99 3.46
N LEU A 154 -10.90 10.59 4.64
CA LEU A 154 -11.62 10.26 5.86
C LEU A 154 -12.99 10.98 5.93
N HIS A 155 -13.86 10.79 4.94
CA HIS A 155 -15.23 11.33 4.97
C HIS A 155 -16.23 10.34 5.55
N ASP A 156 -16.02 9.05 5.31
CA ASP A 156 -16.87 7.96 5.78
C ASP A 156 -16.12 7.06 6.77
N LYS A 157 -16.87 6.17 7.42
CA LYS A 157 -16.25 5.12 8.23
C LYS A 157 -15.51 4.14 7.32
N ILE A 158 -14.25 3.88 7.64
CA ILE A 158 -13.39 2.94 6.96
C ILE A 158 -13.25 1.69 7.83
N ASP A 159 -13.58 0.53 7.27
CA ASP A 159 -13.48 -0.73 8.01
C ASP A 159 -12.01 -1.20 8.06
N ILE A 160 -11.26 -1.10 6.95
CA ILE A 160 -9.83 -1.43 6.88
C ILE A 160 -9.07 -0.31 6.16
N PHE A 161 -7.99 0.17 6.77
CA PHE A 161 -7.03 1.07 6.13
C PHE A 161 -5.67 0.37 6.05
N LYS A 162 -5.31 -0.12 4.86
CA LYS A 162 -3.95 -0.58 4.57
C LYS A 162 -3.11 0.63 4.18
N MET A 163 -1.94 0.76 4.77
CA MET A 163 -0.99 1.84 4.52
C MET A 163 0.43 1.27 4.36
N ASP A 164 0.93 1.41 3.16
CA ASP A 164 2.27 1.03 2.75
C ASP A 164 2.71 2.05 1.69
N ILE A 165 3.22 3.19 2.18
CA ILE A 165 3.46 4.41 1.40
C ILE A 165 4.92 4.88 1.45
N GLU A 166 5.79 3.92 1.80
CA GLU A 166 7.22 4.05 1.62
C GLU A 166 7.82 5.30 2.30
N GLY A 167 7.46 5.47 3.59
CA GLY A 167 8.13 6.37 4.50
C GLY A 167 7.36 7.63 4.92
N MET A 168 6.08 7.79 4.57
CA MET A 168 5.23 8.90 5.05
C MET A 168 4.19 8.47 6.10
N GLU A 169 4.23 7.25 6.57
CA GLU A 169 3.22 6.66 7.45
C GLU A 169 3.02 7.49 8.71
N TYR A 170 4.12 7.96 9.33
CA TYR A 170 4.06 8.77 10.53
C TYR A 170 3.34 10.10 10.29
N GLU A 171 3.73 10.83 9.24
CA GLU A 171 3.16 12.12 8.92
C GLU A 171 1.66 12.01 8.59
N VAL A 172 1.25 10.95 7.90
CA VAL A 172 -0.16 10.68 7.59
C VAL A 172 -0.94 10.39 8.88
N ILE A 173 -0.49 9.44 9.69
CA ILE A 173 -1.14 9.08 10.97
C ILE A 173 -1.27 10.29 11.90
N ARG A 174 -0.21 11.10 12.02
CA ARG A 174 -0.23 12.32 12.82
C ARG A 174 -1.26 13.34 12.33
N ASN A 175 -1.41 13.48 11.01
CA ASN A 175 -2.34 14.44 10.42
C ASN A 175 -3.80 13.99 10.45
N MET A 176 -4.08 12.71 10.68
CA MET A 176 -5.46 12.25 10.89
C MET A 176 -6.12 12.91 12.11
N GLY A 177 -5.36 13.26 13.14
CA GLY A 177 -5.90 13.84 14.37
C GLY A 177 -7.00 12.97 14.97
N SER A 178 -8.14 13.60 15.35
CA SER A 178 -9.31 12.88 15.88
C SER A 178 -10.04 12.04 14.83
N ALA A 179 -9.87 12.35 13.53
CA ALA A 179 -10.49 11.60 12.43
C ALA A 179 -9.94 10.17 12.30
N ILE A 180 -8.81 9.86 12.93
CA ILE A 180 -8.24 8.50 12.99
C ILE A 180 -9.25 7.46 13.52
N ARG A 181 -10.21 7.88 14.34
CA ARG A 181 -11.28 7.02 14.90
C ARG A 181 -12.39 6.68 13.89
N GLN A 182 -12.35 7.23 12.69
CA GLN A 182 -13.22 6.79 11.59
C GLN A 182 -12.73 5.48 10.98
N VAL A 183 -11.49 5.09 11.27
CA VAL A 183 -10.89 3.83 10.84
C VAL A 183 -11.08 2.78 11.94
N LYS A 184 -11.63 1.64 11.57
CA LYS A 184 -11.84 0.50 12.48
C LYS A 184 -10.57 -0.32 12.69
N GLN A 185 -9.89 -0.62 11.58
CA GLN A 185 -8.70 -1.45 11.58
C GLN A 185 -7.63 -0.87 10.66
N PHE A 186 -6.39 -0.89 11.13
CA PHE A 186 -5.20 -0.54 10.35
C PHE A 186 -4.33 -1.74 10.08
N ILE A 187 -3.75 -1.78 8.87
CA ILE A 187 -2.55 -2.53 8.56
C ILE A 187 -1.54 -1.53 8.04
N ILE A 188 -0.47 -1.30 8.78
CA ILE A 188 0.55 -0.32 8.43
C ILE A 188 1.88 -1.04 8.28
N GLU A 189 2.47 -0.95 7.11
CA GLU A 189 3.86 -1.28 6.88
C GLU A 189 4.68 -0.02 7.18
N ALA A 190 5.28 0.02 8.38
CA ALA A 190 5.96 1.20 8.88
C ALA A 190 7.45 1.14 8.53
N HIS A 191 7.87 2.07 7.68
CA HIS A 191 9.22 2.16 7.16
C HIS A 191 10.13 2.95 8.11
N PRO A 192 11.25 2.37 8.58
CA PRO A 192 12.16 3.06 9.49
C PRO A 192 12.88 4.19 8.77
N ARG A 193 12.87 5.35 9.38
CA ARG A 193 13.63 6.52 8.95
C ARG A 193 14.68 6.87 9.99
N LYS A 194 15.60 7.78 9.66
CA LYS A 194 16.67 8.24 10.58
C LYS A 194 16.13 8.77 11.91
N ASP A 195 14.90 9.23 11.96
CA ASP A 195 14.21 9.79 13.11
C ASP A 195 13.36 8.76 13.90
N HIS A 196 13.43 7.48 13.55
CA HIS A 196 12.81 6.34 14.26
C HIS A 196 11.36 6.57 14.71
N ARG A 197 10.50 7.07 13.82
CA ARG A 197 9.12 7.49 14.17
C ARG A 197 8.11 6.34 14.31
N ILE A 198 8.54 5.08 14.22
CA ILE A 198 7.64 3.93 14.37
C ILE A 198 6.97 3.93 15.76
N ASP A 199 7.73 4.26 16.82
CA ASP A 199 7.17 4.33 18.17
C ASP A 199 6.14 5.47 18.34
N GLU A 200 6.29 6.55 17.58
CA GLU A 200 5.30 7.63 17.58
C GLU A 200 4.00 7.20 16.85
N ILE A 201 4.09 6.37 15.78
CA ILE A 201 2.92 5.76 15.17
C ILE A 201 2.17 4.89 16.19
N LYS A 202 2.87 3.97 16.85
CA LYS A 202 2.31 3.08 17.88
C LYS A 202 1.64 3.89 19.00
N LYS A 203 2.35 4.90 19.54
CA LYS A 203 1.83 5.78 20.57
C LYS A 203 0.57 6.51 20.16
N THR A 204 0.55 7.07 18.94
CA THR A 204 -0.62 7.78 18.40
C THR A 204 -1.83 6.85 18.30
N LEU A 205 -1.64 5.64 17.77
CA LEU A 205 -2.71 4.66 17.66
C LEU A 205 -3.26 4.25 19.03
N VAL A 206 -2.38 3.92 19.99
CA VAL A 206 -2.78 3.52 21.37
C VAL A 206 -3.54 4.65 22.06
N GLN A 207 -3.07 5.90 21.96
CA GLN A 207 -3.73 7.07 22.54
C GLN A 207 -5.14 7.32 21.94
N ASN A 208 -5.38 6.86 20.72
CA ASN A 208 -6.68 6.94 20.06
C ASN A 208 -7.57 5.70 20.25
N GLY A 209 -7.16 4.75 21.09
CA GLY A 209 -7.98 3.61 21.51
C GLY A 209 -7.74 2.32 20.71
N PHE A 210 -6.71 2.26 19.87
CA PHE A 210 -6.37 1.03 19.15
C PHE A 210 -5.61 0.05 20.03
N LYS A 211 -5.99 -1.23 19.93
CA LYS A 211 -5.15 -2.36 20.38
C LYS A 211 -4.22 -2.72 19.23
N LEU A 212 -2.94 -2.86 19.51
CA LEU A 212 -1.93 -3.14 18.50
C LEU A 212 -1.38 -4.56 18.62
N GLU A 213 -1.11 -5.14 17.48
CA GLU A 213 -0.21 -6.27 17.27
C GLU A 213 0.90 -5.80 16.33
N VAL A 214 2.16 -6.12 16.65
CA VAL A 214 3.32 -5.59 15.91
C VAL A 214 4.26 -6.75 15.60
N HIS A 215 4.60 -6.88 14.33
CA HIS A 215 5.52 -7.91 13.85
C HIS A 215 6.70 -7.25 13.14
N ASP A 216 7.91 -7.73 13.42
CA ASP A 216 9.06 -7.41 12.60
C ASP A 216 8.87 -8.06 11.23
N ASP A 217 9.10 -7.31 10.16
CA ASP A 217 9.03 -7.89 8.83
C ASP A 217 10.28 -8.75 8.58
N PRO A 218 10.13 -10.08 8.39
CA PRO A 218 11.26 -10.97 8.16
C PRO A 218 11.99 -10.65 6.85
N ASN A 219 11.33 -10.00 5.89
CA ASN A 219 11.92 -9.59 4.62
C ASN A 219 12.69 -8.26 4.72
N SER A 220 12.67 -7.61 5.88
CA SER A 220 13.30 -6.29 6.09
C SER A 220 14.83 -6.30 6.02
N LEU A 221 15.47 -7.47 5.89
CA LEU A 221 16.94 -7.62 5.87
C LEU A 221 17.63 -6.85 7.00
N GLY A 222 17.04 -6.81 8.19
CA GLY A 222 17.57 -6.11 9.35
C GLY A 222 17.38 -4.59 9.31
N LYS A 223 16.54 -4.07 8.44
CA LYS A 223 16.29 -2.62 8.30
C LYS A 223 15.24 -2.07 9.26
N GLY A 224 14.66 -2.91 10.12
CA GLY A 224 13.70 -2.49 11.14
C GLY A 224 12.32 -2.12 10.59
N LEU A 225 11.93 -2.63 9.43
CA LEU A 225 10.58 -2.56 8.89
C LEU A 225 9.64 -3.34 9.80
N VAL A 226 8.50 -2.78 10.14
CA VAL A 226 7.51 -3.44 10.99
C VAL A 226 6.12 -3.36 10.40
N LYS A 227 5.34 -4.44 10.56
CA LYS A 227 3.90 -4.42 10.31
C LYS A 227 3.14 -4.16 11.61
N ILE A 228 2.27 -3.18 11.58
CA ILE A 228 1.42 -2.79 12.72
C ILE A 228 -0.03 -3.08 12.34
N TYR A 229 -0.65 -3.96 13.10
CA TYR A 229 -2.08 -4.23 13.02
C TYR A 229 -2.76 -3.51 14.18
N GLY A 230 -3.67 -2.60 13.88
CA GLY A 230 -4.38 -1.80 14.87
C GLY A 230 -5.88 -2.04 14.78
N VAL A 231 -6.52 -2.41 15.89
CA VAL A 231 -7.98 -2.58 15.97
C VAL A 231 -8.55 -1.61 16.98
N LEU A 232 -9.51 -0.79 16.57
CA LEU A 232 -10.21 0.16 17.44
C LEU A 232 -11.13 -0.61 18.39
N LYS A 233 -11.02 -0.32 19.70
CA LYS A 233 -11.85 -0.93 20.75
C LYS A 233 -13.23 -0.29 20.85
#